data_496d0760c19619f805db3d4b4089caa7
#
_entry.id   496d0760c19619f805db3d4b4089caa7
#
_cell.length_a   1.000
_cell.length_b   1.000
_cell.length_c   1.000
_cell.angle_alpha   90.00
_cell.angle_beta   90.00
_cell.angle_gamma   90.00
#
_symmetry.space_group_name_H-M   'P 1'
#
loop_
_entity.id
_entity.type
_entity.pdbx_description
1 polymer ?
#
loop_
_entity_poly.entity_id
_entity_poly.type
_entity_poly.pdbx_seq_one_letter_code
_entity_poly.pdbx_strand_id
1 'polypeptide(L)'
;NPKNAAVIEATQFGPKILFNVSTYISITGGDMNPLINNKKVSMNKAVNINKGDILKLGHSKNGLRSYIAIKDGIKSQLLLGSRSYYKGISSKFKLEKGDEFKIISFNKKLNSLSKINLKNTYESKYIYVFKGPEYNNLSISEINFVLNNSFTIANENNRMAYKLKEKLKNKLKSIITSPLLPGTVQLTPGGEIIILMKDCQVTGGYPRIFQLNEESI
;
A
#
# COMPACT_ATOMS: atom_id res chain seq x y z
N ASN A 1 2.51 -3.50 18.33
CA ASN A 1 2.92 -2.08 18.24
C ASN A 1 1.77 -1.15 18.64
N PRO A 2 2.05 0.04 19.18
CA PRO A 2 1.04 1.08 19.34
C PRO A 2 0.35 1.41 18.02
N LYS A 3 -0.92 1.84 18.08
CA LYS A 3 -1.74 2.12 16.88
C LYS A 3 -1.08 3.14 15.93
N ASN A 4 -0.31 4.09 16.48
CA ASN A 4 0.37 5.14 15.71
C ASN A 4 1.86 4.88 15.49
N ALA A 5 2.31 3.62 15.58
CA ALA A 5 3.70 3.27 15.33
C ALA A 5 4.03 3.39 13.84
N ALA A 6 5.08 4.15 13.51
CA ALA A 6 5.57 4.25 12.14
C ALA A 6 6.23 2.94 11.70
N VAL A 7 6.02 2.58 10.43
CA VAL A 7 6.61 1.43 9.75
C VAL A 7 7.35 1.91 8.49
N ILE A 8 8.29 1.09 7.98
CA ILE A 8 8.89 1.34 6.67
C ILE A 8 8.06 0.64 5.61
N GLU A 9 7.63 1.39 4.59
CA GLU A 9 7.05 0.84 3.37
C GLU A 9 8.13 0.72 2.31
N ALA A 10 8.22 -0.44 1.68
CA ALA A 10 9.05 -0.69 0.51
C ALA A 10 8.15 -1.03 -0.68
N THR A 11 8.37 -0.38 -1.85
CA THR A 11 7.59 -0.57 -3.07
C THR A 11 8.46 -1.20 -4.14
N GLN A 12 8.06 -2.35 -4.69
CA GLN A 12 8.72 -3.16 -5.72
C GLN A 12 10.11 -3.68 -5.33
N PHE A 13 10.95 -2.87 -4.71
CA PHE A 13 12.30 -3.21 -4.28
C PHE A 13 12.53 -2.74 -2.85
N GLY A 14 13.09 -3.61 -2.01
CA GLY A 14 13.25 -3.34 -0.59
C GLY A 14 14.65 -2.91 -0.17
N PRO A 15 14.78 -2.33 1.02
CA PRO A 15 16.03 -1.78 1.54
C PRO A 15 16.97 -2.86 2.10
N LYS A 16 18.22 -2.44 2.31
CA LYS A 16 19.18 -3.08 3.22
C LYS A 16 19.29 -2.22 4.47
N ILE A 17 19.03 -2.80 5.64
CA ILE A 17 19.00 -2.09 6.93
C ILE A 17 19.97 -2.76 7.90
N LEU A 18 20.89 -1.98 8.47
CA LEU A 18 21.75 -2.39 9.58
C LEU A 18 21.08 -1.99 10.90
N PHE A 19 21.02 -2.90 11.84
CA PHE A 19 20.49 -2.66 13.18
C PHE A 19 21.62 -2.41 14.18
N ASN A 20 21.70 -1.20 14.71
CA ASN A 20 22.69 -0.82 15.71
C ASN A 20 22.27 -1.16 17.15
N VAL A 21 21.08 -1.71 17.34
CA VAL A 21 20.54 -2.19 18.61
C VAL A 21 19.69 -3.43 18.39
N SER A 22 19.55 -4.26 19.45
CA SER A 22 18.67 -5.43 19.40
C SER A 22 17.20 -5.01 19.52
N THR A 23 16.31 -5.69 18.79
CA THR A 23 14.88 -5.42 18.78
C THR A 23 14.09 -6.60 18.18
N TYR A 24 12.79 -6.43 17.96
CA TYR A 24 11.96 -7.33 17.17
C TYR A 24 11.40 -6.59 15.96
N ILE A 25 11.30 -7.30 14.85
CA ILE A 25 10.66 -6.80 13.64
C ILE A 25 9.55 -7.76 13.19
N SER A 26 8.66 -7.28 12.36
CA SER A 26 7.75 -8.09 11.57
C SER A 26 7.69 -7.55 10.15
N ILE A 27 7.68 -8.44 9.17
CA ILE A 27 7.60 -8.10 7.75
C ILE A 27 6.28 -8.63 7.22
N THR A 28 5.48 -7.77 6.58
CA THR A 28 4.16 -8.10 6.05
C THR A 28 3.98 -7.51 4.65
N GLY A 29 2.88 -7.87 3.96
CA GLY A 29 2.60 -7.40 2.61
C GLY A 29 3.27 -8.26 1.54
N GLY A 30 3.78 -7.67 0.46
CA GLY A 30 4.39 -8.37 -0.66
C GLY A 30 5.66 -9.13 -0.29
N ASP A 31 5.87 -10.30 -0.89
CA ASP A 31 7.06 -11.11 -0.65
C ASP A 31 8.27 -10.54 -1.42
N MET A 32 9.15 -9.88 -0.70
CA MET A 32 10.43 -9.37 -1.19
C MET A 32 11.62 -10.26 -0.79
N ASN A 33 11.37 -11.55 -0.51
CA ASN A 33 12.37 -12.53 -0.11
C ASN A 33 13.29 -12.01 1.02
N PRO A 34 12.75 -11.71 2.21
CA PRO A 34 13.50 -11.10 3.29
C PRO A 34 14.59 -12.04 3.83
N LEU A 35 15.79 -11.48 4.01
CA LEU A 35 16.97 -12.18 4.55
C LEU A 35 17.52 -11.40 5.75
N ILE A 36 17.91 -12.10 6.82
CA ILE A 36 18.75 -11.55 7.90
C ILE A 36 20.08 -12.28 7.85
N ASN A 37 21.17 -11.53 7.68
CA ASN A 37 22.52 -12.07 7.52
C ASN A 37 22.60 -13.19 6.48
N ASN A 38 21.94 -12.96 5.32
CA ASN A 38 21.79 -13.88 4.20
C ASN A 38 20.96 -15.16 4.49
N LYS A 39 20.32 -15.29 5.65
CA LYS A 39 19.41 -16.39 5.98
C LYS A 39 17.97 -15.95 5.79
N LYS A 40 17.17 -16.77 5.10
CA LYS A 40 15.74 -16.49 4.86
C LYS A 40 14.96 -16.40 6.17
N VAL A 41 14.11 -15.39 6.29
CA VAL A 41 13.22 -15.22 7.43
C VAL A 41 11.77 -15.27 7.02
N SER A 42 10.92 -15.72 7.94
CA SER A 42 9.49 -15.82 7.67
C SER A 42 8.80 -14.46 7.79
N MET A 43 7.88 -14.20 6.90
CA MET A 43 6.96 -13.07 6.96
C MET A 43 5.81 -13.32 7.94
N ASN A 44 5.06 -12.28 8.26
CA ASN A 44 3.83 -12.29 9.05
C ASN A 44 4.00 -12.84 10.48
N LYS A 45 5.20 -12.76 11.03
CA LYS A 45 5.52 -13.10 12.42
C LYS A 45 6.60 -12.19 12.98
N ALA A 46 6.68 -12.12 14.30
CA ALA A 46 7.79 -11.44 14.98
C ALA A 46 9.10 -12.23 14.80
N VAL A 47 10.16 -11.51 14.48
CA VAL A 47 11.53 -12.04 14.29
C VAL A 47 12.47 -11.26 15.20
N ASN A 48 13.32 -11.96 15.94
CA ASN A 48 14.35 -11.35 16.78
C ASN A 48 15.47 -10.79 15.90
N ILE A 49 15.93 -9.61 16.24
CA ILE A 49 17.08 -8.91 15.65
C ILE A 49 18.10 -8.65 16.74
N ASN A 50 19.34 -9.01 16.51
CA ASN A 50 20.46 -8.66 17.36
C ASN A 50 21.18 -7.42 16.83
N LYS A 51 21.87 -6.70 17.73
CA LYS A 51 22.77 -5.62 17.31
C LYS A 51 23.79 -6.17 16.29
N GLY A 52 23.95 -5.47 15.17
CA GLY A 52 24.84 -5.85 14.07
C GLY A 52 24.15 -6.66 12.98
N ASP A 53 22.92 -7.12 13.17
CA ASP A 53 22.19 -7.84 12.14
C ASP A 53 21.84 -6.93 10.95
N ILE A 54 21.87 -7.51 9.75
CA ILE A 54 21.56 -6.85 8.50
C ILE A 54 20.30 -7.50 7.88
N LEU A 55 19.22 -6.76 7.83
CA LEU A 55 18.03 -7.12 7.07
C LEU A 55 18.21 -6.69 5.61
N LYS A 56 17.92 -7.57 4.67
CA LYS A 56 17.91 -7.29 3.24
C LYS A 56 16.58 -7.77 2.64
N LEU A 57 15.89 -6.88 1.95
CA LEU A 57 14.77 -7.20 1.08
C LEU A 57 15.22 -7.05 -0.38
N GLY A 58 14.70 -7.92 -1.26
CA GLY A 58 14.98 -7.89 -2.68
C GLY A 58 13.83 -7.29 -3.49
N HIS A 59 13.69 -7.74 -4.74
CA HIS A 59 12.52 -7.45 -5.58
C HIS A 59 11.29 -8.20 -5.07
N SER A 60 10.12 -7.57 -5.22
CA SER A 60 8.86 -8.23 -4.92
C SER A 60 8.61 -9.38 -5.89
N LYS A 61 8.28 -10.54 -5.34
CA LYS A 61 7.83 -11.71 -6.11
C LYS A 61 6.31 -11.72 -6.26
N ASN A 62 5.60 -11.38 -5.19
CA ASN A 62 4.16 -11.30 -5.13
C ASN A 62 3.75 -10.09 -4.30
N GLY A 63 2.77 -9.32 -4.78
CA GLY A 63 2.36 -8.06 -4.16
C GLY A 63 3.34 -6.92 -4.45
N LEU A 64 2.88 -5.70 -4.34
CA LEU A 64 3.64 -4.51 -4.73
C LEU A 64 4.44 -3.91 -3.56
N ARG A 65 3.88 -3.98 -2.34
CA ARG A 65 4.41 -3.28 -1.17
C ARG A 65 4.65 -4.24 -0.01
N SER A 66 5.79 -4.08 0.62
CA SER A 66 6.16 -4.76 1.85
C SER A 66 6.32 -3.76 2.98
N TYR A 67 5.93 -4.13 4.18
CA TYR A 67 5.97 -3.27 5.36
C TYR A 67 6.88 -3.89 6.41
N ILE A 68 7.83 -3.10 6.91
CA ILE A 68 8.74 -3.51 7.99
C ILE A 68 8.30 -2.77 9.25
N ALA A 69 7.67 -3.49 10.16
CA ALA A 69 7.32 -3.00 11.48
C ALA A 69 8.47 -3.31 12.45
N ILE A 70 8.87 -2.32 13.23
CA ILE A 70 9.86 -2.48 14.30
C ILE A 70 9.11 -2.35 15.63
N LYS A 71 9.52 -3.09 16.65
CA LYS A 71 8.90 -3.01 17.97
C LYS A 71 8.89 -1.57 18.48
N ASP A 72 7.73 -1.10 18.94
CA ASP A 72 7.46 0.26 19.43
C ASP A 72 7.59 1.37 18.36
N GLY A 73 7.76 0.98 17.09
CA GLY A 73 7.80 1.86 15.93
C GLY A 73 9.08 2.69 15.80
N ILE A 74 9.22 3.33 14.67
CA ILE A 74 10.31 4.27 14.36
C ILE A 74 9.96 5.63 14.96
N LYS A 75 10.95 6.30 15.55
CA LYS A 75 10.81 7.64 16.14
C LYS A 75 11.03 8.73 15.08
N SER A 76 10.21 8.70 14.02
CA SER A 76 10.17 9.78 13.03
C SER A 76 9.46 11.02 13.59
N GLN A 77 9.66 12.15 12.94
CA GLN A 77 9.00 13.41 13.30
C GLN A 77 7.46 13.25 13.23
N LEU A 78 6.76 13.79 14.20
CA LEU A 78 5.29 13.87 14.20
C LEU A 78 4.88 15.22 13.60
N LEU A 79 4.17 15.18 12.46
CA LEU A 79 3.66 16.35 11.75
C LEU A 79 2.16 16.16 11.52
N LEU A 80 1.36 17.16 11.88
CA LEU A 80 -0.11 17.09 11.75
C LEU A 80 -0.74 15.82 12.33
N GLY A 81 -0.18 15.30 13.43
CA GLY A 81 -0.62 14.05 14.04
C GLY A 81 -0.16 12.77 13.33
N SER A 82 0.65 12.85 12.27
CA SER A 82 1.16 11.72 11.49
C SER A 82 2.69 11.62 11.55
N ARG A 83 3.20 10.38 11.49
CA ARG A 83 4.63 10.07 11.31
C ARG A 83 4.98 9.70 9.89
N SER A 84 4.03 9.73 8.97
CA SER A 84 4.26 9.42 7.56
C SER A 84 5.07 10.51 6.88
N TYR A 85 6.00 10.11 6.02
CA TYR A 85 6.67 11.04 5.13
C TYR A 85 5.74 11.41 3.98
N TYR A 86 5.63 12.70 3.71
CA TYR A 86 4.77 13.20 2.63
C TYR A 86 5.43 14.39 1.94
N LYS A 87 5.45 14.34 0.58
CA LYS A 87 6.05 15.39 -0.23
C LYS A 87 5.36 16.74 0.02
N GLY A 88 6.16 17.77 0.33
CA GLY A 88 5.66 19.12 0.60
C GLY A 88 5.22 19.36 2.06
N ILE A 89 5.18 18.34 2.92
CA ILE A 89 4.86 18.47 4.35
C ILE A 89 6.04 18.08 5.21
N SER A 90 6.59 16.88 5.02
CA SER A 90 7.77 16.42 5.75
C SER A 90 9.06 16.85 5.05
N SER A 91 10.15 16.99 5.81
CA SER A 91 11.48 17.33 5.27
C SER A 91 11.99 16.33 4.24
N LYS A 92 11.56 15.08 4.36
CA LYS A 92 11.80 13.99 3.39
C LYS A 92 10.47 13.35 3.03
N PHE A 93 10.37 12.78 1.85
CA PHE A 93 9.20 11.98 1.41
C PHE A 93 9.55 10.52 1.13
N LYS A 94 10.84 10.18 1.13
CA LYS A 94 11.37 8.82 0.99
C LYS A 94 12.62 8.66 1.84
N LEU A 95 12.97 7.42 2.13
CA LEU A 95 14.23 7.04 2.75
C LEU A 95 15.30 6.86 1.69
N GLU A 96 16.53 7.28 2.00
CA GLU A 96 17.68 7.19 1.12
C GLU A 96 18.83 6.42 1.78
N LYS A 97 19.82 6.04 0.99
CA LYS A 97 21.03 5.40 1.50
C LYS A 97 21.76 6.34 2.49
N GLY A 98 22.05 5.82 3.67
CA GLY A 98 22.71 6.57 4.75
C GLY A 98 21.74 7.21 5.74
N ASP A 99 20.42 7.11 5.51
CA ASP A 99 19.45 7.58 6.49
C ASP A 99 19.49 6.72 7.76
N GLU A 100 19.39 7.41 8.89
CA GLU A 100 19.33 6.81 10.22
C GLU A 100 18.07 7.21 10.96
N PHE A 101 17.49 6.27 11.71
CA PHE A 101 16.36 6.56 12.59
C PHE A 101 16.53 5.90 13.95
N LYS A 102 15.99 6.61 14.94
CA LYS A 102 16.00 6.12 16.32
C LYS A 102 14.88 5.10 16.51
N ILE A 103 15.24 3.97 17.14
CA ILE A 103 14.31 2.94 17.60
C ILE A 103 14.60 2.62 19.07
N ILE A 104 13.66 1.95 19.74
CA ILE A 104 13.84 1.52 21.12
C ILE A 104 14.56 0.17 21.11
N SER A 105 15.63 0.06 21.89
CA SER A 105 16.30 -1.22 22.12
C SER A 105 15.41 -2.13 22.96
N PHE A 106 15.36 -3.41 22.59
CA PHE A 106 14.59 -4.42 23.31
C PHE A 106 15.34 -5.74 23.34
N ASN A 107 15.86 -6.08 24.53
CA ASN A 107 16.72 -7.26 24.73
C ASN A 107 16.00 -8.41 25.48
N LYS A 108 14.72 -8.23 25.87
CA LYS A 108 13.96 -9.28 26.55
C LYS A 108 13.43 -10.29 25.54
N LYS A 109 13.51 -11.58 25.88
CA LYS A 109 12.85 -12.63 25.09
C LYS A 109 11.33 -12.48 25.21
N LEU A 110 10.62 -12.48 24.10
CA LEU A 110 9.16 -12.50 24.11
C LEU A 110 8.69 -13.91 24.46
N ASN A 111 7.74 -14.02 25.38
CA ASN A 111 7.18 -15.31 25.83
C ASN A 111 6.39 -16.01 24.72
N SER A 112 5.82 -15.26 23.79
CA SER A 112 5.16 -15.78 22.61
C SER A 112 5.43 -14.88 21.41
N LEU A 113 5.56 -15.49 20.24
CA LEU A 113 5.69 -14.79 18.96
C LEU A 113 4.37 -14.94 18.20
N SER A 114 3.64 -13.85 18.09
CA SER A 114 2.41 -13.83 17.28
C SER A 114 2.75 -14.07 15.80
N LYS A 115 1.94 -14.89 15.14
CA LYS A 115 1.96 -15.14 13.71
C LYS A 115 0.56 -14.90 13.16
N ILE A 116 0.48 -14.23 12.03
CA ILE A 116 -0.77 -14.07 11.27
C ILE A 116 -0.71 -15.00 10.07
N ASN A 117 -1.72 -15.85 9.92
CA ASN A 117 -1.92 -16.62 8.70
C ASN A 117 -2.81 -15.77 7.77
N LEU A 118 -2.19 -15.14 6.79
CA LEU A 118 -2.93 -14.47 5.73
C LEU A 118 -3.36 -15.51 4.71
N LYS A 119 -4.64 -15.49 4.30
CA LYS A 119 -5.07 -16.16 3.08
C LYS A 119 -4.31 -15.54 1.91
N ASN A 120 -3.97 -16.36 0.91
CA ASN A 120 -3.21 -15.90 -0.25
C ASN A 120 -4.13 -15.06 -1.16
N THR A 121 -4.27 -13.79 -0.84
CA THR A 121 -5.16 -12.83 -1.54
C THR A 121 -4.61 -12.41 -2.90
N TYR A 122 -3.32 -12.66 -3.16
CA TYR A 122 -2.67 -12.26 -4.43
C TYR A 122 -2.95 -13.19 -5.61
N GLU A 123 -3.67 -14.29 -5.40
CA GLU A 123 -3.98 -15.29 -6.45
C GLU A 123 -5.36 -15.07 -7.09
N SER A 124 -6.15 -14.12 -6.59
CA SER A 124 -7.45 -13.84 -7.19
C SER A 124 -7.29 -13.28 -8.60
N LYS A 125 -7.96 -13.93 -9.56
CA LYS A 125 -8.05 -13.44 -10.95
C LYS A 125 -9.14 -12.38 -11.13
N TYR A 126 -9.95 -12.16 -10.11
CA TYR A 126 -11.11 -11.28 -10.17
C TYR A 126 -11.04 -10.22 -9.09
N ILE A 127 -11.44 -9.02 -9.45
CA ILE A 127 -11.67 -7.90 -8.54
C ILE A 127 -13.18 -7.73 -8.44
N TYR A 128 -13.73 -7.88 -7.22
CA TYR A 128 -15.15 -7.72 -6.99
C TYR A 128 -15.49 -6.25 -6.77
N VAL A 129 -16.55 -5.80 -7.45
CA VAL A 129 -17.00 -4.41 -7.41
C VAL A 129 -18.50 -4.32 -7.15
N PHE A 130 -18.90 -3.27 -6.45
CA PHE A 130 -20.28 -2.83 -6.31
C PHE A 130 -20.56 -1.71 -7.30
N LYS A 131 -21.82 -1.49 -7.64
CA LYS A 131 -22.25 -0.33 -8.43
C LYS A 131 -21.97 0.95 -7.66
N GLY A 132 -21.31 1.90 -8.30
CA GLY A 132 -21.13 3.26 -7.77
C GLY A 132 -22.39 4.11 -7.97
N PRO A 133 -22.44 5.30 -7.35
CA PRO A 133 -23.61 6.19 -7.47
C PRO A 133 -23.97 6.59 -8.90
N GLU A 134 -22.97 6.79 -9.76
CA GLU A 134 -23.17 7.19 -11.15
C GLU A 134 -23.16 6.02 -12.15
N TYR A 135 -23.18 4.76 -11.66
CA TYR A 135 -23.20 3.55 -12.49
C TYR A 135 -24.33 3.53 -13.52
N ASN A 136 -25.54 3.95 -13.12
CA ASN A 136 -26.72 3.91 -13.99
C ASN A 136 -26.66 4.92 -15.16
N ASN A 137 -25.68 5.83 -15.16
CA ASN A 137 -25.43 6.74 -16.26
C ASN A 137 -24.58 6.13 -17.38
N LEU A 138 -24.07 4.92 -17.18
CA LEU A 138 -23.35 4.16 -18.19
C LEU A 138 -24.31 3.42 -19.12
N SER A 139 -23.99 3.37 -20.39
CA SER A 139 -24.66 2.47 -21.34
C SER A 139 -24.29 1.01 -21.08
N ILE A 140 -25.10 0.07 -21.57
CA ILE A 140 -24.82 -1.37 -21.48
C ILE A 140 -23.46 -1.72 -22.11
N SER A 141 -23.11 -1.09 -23.23
CA SER A 141 -21.81 -1.31 -23.88
C SER A 141 -20.62 -0.86 -23.04
N GLU A 142 -20.75 0.28 -22.35
CA GLU A 142 -19.71 0.79 -21.44
C GLU A 142 -19.55 -0.12 -20.21
N ILE A 143 -20.66 -0.58 -19.64
CA ILE A 143 -20.63 -1.55 -18.52
C ILE A 143 -19.95 -2.85 -18.97
N ASN A 144 -20.34 -3.41 -20.11
CA ASN A 144 -19.75 -4.64 -20.65
C ASN A 144 -18.26 -4.46 -20.93
N PHE A 145 -17.85 -3.29 -21.42
CA PHE A 145 -16.43 -3.00 -21.62
C PHE A 145 -15.65 -3.10 -20.30
N VAL A 146 -16.13 -2.47 -19.23
CA VAL A 146 -15.40 -2.47 -17.95
C VAL A 146 -15.40 -3.85 -17.30
N LEU A 147 -16.49 -4.62 -17.39
CA LEU A 147 -16.60 -5.90 -16.70
C LEU A 147 -15.94 -7.07 -17.45
N ASN A 148 -15.78 -7.00 -18.75
CA ASN A 148 -15.33 -8.14 -19.57
C ASN A 148 -13.95 -7.95 -20.23
N ASN A 149 -13.30 -6.80 -20.05
CA ASN A 149 -11.95 -6.58 -20.57
C ASN A 149 -10.89 -6.69 -19.49
N SER A 150 -9.69 -7.01 -19.92
CA SER A 150 -8.50 -6.91 -19.09
C SER A 150 -7.93 -5.50 -19.14
N PHE A 151 -7.43 -5.01 -18.01
CA PHE A 151 -6.87 -3.69 -17.88
C PHE A 151 -5.41 -3.74 -17.41
N THR A 152 -4.63 -2.81 -17.91
CA THR A 152 -3.23 -2.64 -17.54
C THR A 152 -3.10 -1.41 -16.65
N ILE A 153 -2.46 -1.57 -15.50
CA ILE A 153 -2.13 -0.43 -14.64
C ILE A 153 -1.07 0.42 -15.36
N ALA A 154 -1.32 1.73 -15.46
CA ALA A 154 -0.38 2.68 -16.02
C ALA A 154 0.86 2.85 -15.13
N ASN A 155 1.97 3.37 -15.69
CA ASN A 155 3.18 3.61 -14.89
C ASN A 155 2.98 4.69 -13.82
N GLU A 156 2.07 5.64 -14.06
CA GLU A 156 1.70 6.71 -13.14
C GLU A 156 0.71 6.21 -12.09
N ASN A 157 1.19 5.40 -11.17
CA ASN A 157 0.41 4.88 -10.06
C ASN A 157 1.13 5.12 -8.73
N ASN A 158 0.35 5.31 -7.67
CA ASN A 158 0.87 5.53 -6.32
C ASN A 158 -0.17 5.11 -5.26
N ARG A 159 0.04 5.52 -4.01
CA ARG A 159 -0.90 5.23 -2.91
C ARG A 159 -2.21 6.03 -2.97
N MET A 160 -2.29 7.08 -3.80
CA MET A 160 -3.53 7.85 -3.99
C MET A 160 -4.46 7.20 -5.01
N ALA A 161 -3.90 6.74 -6.14
CA ALA A 161 -4.72 6.15 -7.21
C ALA A 161 -3.91 5.28 -8.16
N TYR A 162 -4.58 4.32 -8.80
CA TYR A 162 -4.12 3.61 -9.97
C TYR A 162 -4.91 4.06 -11.18
N LYS A 163 -4.22 4.56 -12.20
CA LYS A 163 -4.78 4.79 -13.53
C LYS A 163 -4.67 3.52 -14.36
N LEU A 164 -5.68 3.27 -15.18
CA LEU A 164 -5.65 2.22 -16.19
C LEU A 164 -5.22 2.80 -17.54
N LYS A 165 -4.48 2.01 -18.34
CA LYS A 165 -4.01 2.45 -19.67
C LYS A 165 -5.15 2.52 -20.66
N GLU A 166 -6.06 1.56 -20.57
CA GLU A 166 -7.23 1.45 -21.43
C GLU A 166 -8.23 2.54 -21.06
N LYS A 167 -8.76 3.21 -22.08
CA LYS A 167 -9.74 4.30 -21.94
C LYS A 167 -11.12 3.83 -22.35
N LEU A 168 -12.12 4.27 -21.61
CA LEU A 168 -13.52 4.07 -21.93
C LEU A 168 -14.10 5.35 -22.53
N LYS A 169 -14.43 5.33 -23.83
CA LYS A 169 -15.19 6.43 -24.46
C LYS A 169 -16.54 6.52 -23.76
N ASN A 170 -16.90 7.70 -23.29
CA ASN A 170 -18.14 7.94 -22.57
C ASN A 170 -18.67 9.35 -22.84
N LYS A 171 -19.91 9.62 -22.41
CA LYS A 171 -20.56 10.92 -22.49
C LYS A 171 -20.77 11.56 -21.13
N LEU A 172 -20.19 11.01 -20.07
CA LEU A 172 -20.32 11.51 -18.72
C LEU A 172 -19.64 12.87 -18.58
N LYS A 173 -20.27 13.75 -17.82
CA LYS A 173 -19.70 15.04 -17.44
C LYS A 173 -19.17 14.97 -16.03
N SER A 174 -18.26 15.88 -15.69
CA SER A 174 -17.87 16.09 -14.30
C SER A 174 -19.11 16.39 -13.44
N ILE A 175 -19.07 15.92 -12.21
CA ILE A 175 -20.14 16.17 -11.22
C ILE A 175 -19.67 17.21 -10.21
N ILE A 176 -20.61 17.74 -9.42
CA ILE A 176 -20.26 18.53 -8.25
C ILE A 176 -19.46 17.63 -7.30
N THR A 177 -18.47 18.20 -6.61
CA THR A 177 -17.63 17.49 -5.64
C THR A 177 -18.45 16.61 -4.70
N SER A 178 -18.09 15.35 -4.64
CA SER A 178 -18.73 14.31 -3.82
C SER A 178 -17.70 13.59 -2.95
N PRO A 179 -18.11 13.01 -1.81
CA PRO A 179 -17.24 12.22 -0.97
C PRO A 179 -16.66 11.01 -1.74
N LEU A 180 -15.40 10.70 -1.47
CA LEU A 180 -14.66 9.60 -2.05
C LEU A 180 -14.10 8.68 -0.97
N LEU A 181 -14.00 7.41 -1.27
CA LEU A 181 -13.45 6.38 -0.40
C LEU A 181 -12.36 5.59 -1.15
N PRO A 182 -11.41 4.98 -0.46
CA PRO A 182 -10.54 3.98 -1.06
C PRO A 182 -11.37 2.90 -1.77
N GLY A 183 -10.93 2.49 -2.96
CA GLY A 183 -11.66 1.55 -3.82
C GLY A 183 -12.71 2.18 -4.74
N THR A 184 -13.00 3.49 -4.63
CA THR A 184 -13.87 4.17 -5.60
C THR A 184 -13.21 4.14 -6.98
N VAL A 185 -13.96 3.70 -7.99
CA VAL A 185 -13.56 3.73 -9.41
C VAL A 185 -14.22 4.93 -10.07
N GLN A 186 -13.40 5.87 -10.47
CA GLN A 186 -13.84 7.09 -11.17
C GLN A 186 -13.61 6.96 -12.67
N LEU A 187 -14.54 7.55 -13.45
CA LEU A 187 -14.42 7.70 -14.89
C LEU A 187 -14.38 9.17 -15.25
N THR A 188 -13.29 9.61 -15.88
CA THR A 188 -13.18 11.01 -16.32
C THR A 188 -13.95 11.23 -17.62
N PRO A 189 -14.35 12.48 -17.96
CA PRO A 189 -14.91 12.81 -19.27
C PRO A 189 -13.96 12.45 -20.42
N GLY A 190 -12.64 12.44 -20.18
CA GLY A 190 -11.61 12.01 -21.14
C GLY A 190 -11.47 10.50 -21.29
N GLY A 191 -12.28 9.71 -20.56
CA GLY A 191 -12.29 8.25 -20.62
C GLY A 191 -11.27 7.54 -19.74
N GLU A 192 -10.53 8.24 -18.91
CA GLU A 192 -9.59 7.62 -17.97
C GLU A 192 -10.33 6.93 -16.84
N ILE A 193 -9.98 5.67 -16.56
CA ILE A 193 -10.49 4.91 -15.43
C ILE A 193 -9.45 5.01 -14.31
N ILE A 194 -9.88 5.49 -13.15
CA ILE A 194 -9.02 5.76 -11.99
C ILE A 194 -9.56 5.01 -10.78
N ILE A 195 -8.76 4.12 -10.21
CA ILE A 195 -9.10 3.39 -8.99
C ILE A 195 -8.43 4.10 -7.82
N LEU A 196 -9.21 4.62 -6.90
CA LEU A 196 -8.72 5.32 -5.71
C LEU A 196 -8.16 4.34 -4.70
N MET A 197 -6.99 4.66 -4.14
CA MET A 197 -6.25 3.83 -3.20
C MET A 197 -6.29 4.41 -1.78
N LYS A 198 -5.57 3.81 -0.84
CA LYS A 198 -5.64 4.12 0.61
C LYS A 198 -5.34 5.57 0.99
N ASP A 199 -4.54 6.30 0.20
CA ASP A 199 -4.20 7.71 0.45
C ASP A 199 -4.93 8.66 -0.51
N CYS A 200 -6.08 8.25 -1.06
CA CYS A 200 -6.84 9.08 -1.99
C CYS A 200 -7.37 10.36 -1.32
N GLN A 201 -7.71 11.32 -2.16
CA GLN A 201 -8.43 12.51 -1.72
C GLN A 201 -9.81 12.14 -1.15
N VAL A 202 -10.31 12.97 -0.23
CA VAL A 202 -11.60 12.73 0.43
C VAL A 202 -12.80 13.19 -0.40
N THR A 203 -12.57 14.01 -1.42
CA THR A 203 -13.61 14.54 -2.32
C THR A 203 -13.10 14.61 -3.76
N GLY A 204 -14.02 14.54 -4.73
CA GLY A 204 -13.69 14.69 -6.15
C GLY A 204 -14.93 14.88 -7.02
N GLY A 205 -14.70 15.33 -8.25
CA GLY A 205 -15.73 15.72 -9.20
C GLY A 205 -15.87 14.83 -10.43
N TYR A 206 -15.32 13.62 -10.42
CA TYR A 206 -15.53 12.65 -11.49
C TYR A 206 -16.61 11.62 -11.12
N PRO A 207 -17.43 11.17 -12.07
CA PRO A 207 -18.40 10.10 -11.88
C PRO A 207 -17.79 8.86 -11.23
N ARG A 208 -18.45 8.35 -10.20
CA ARG A 208 -18.06 7.16 -9.43
C ARG A 208 -18.85 5.97 -9.96
N ILE A 209 -18.23 5.22 -10.86
CA ILE A 209 -18.93 4.18 -11.63
C ILE A 209 -18.97 2.85 -10.86
N PHE A 210 -17.94 2.54 -10.08
CA PHE A 210 -17.86 1.34 -9.22
C PHE A 210 -17.20 1.65 -7.88
N GLN A 211 -17.39 0.74 -6.94
CA GLN A 211 -16.66 0.68 -5.67
C GLN A 211 -16.08 -0.74 -5.52
N LEU A 212 -14.77 -0.85 -5.31
CA LEU A 212 -14.13 -2.13 -5.00
C LEU A 212 -14.64 -2.66 -3.65
N ASN A 213 -14.76 -3.98 -3.53
CA ASN A 213 -14.93 -4.65 -2.25
C ASN A 213 -13.67 -4.42 -1.38
N GLU A 214 -13.83 -4.34 -0.06
CA GLU A 214 -12.72 -4.15 0.90
C GLU A 214 -11.61 -5.18 0.77
N GLU A 215 -11.95 -6.44 0.45
CA GLU A 215 -10.97 -7.51 0.23
C GLU A 215 -10.14 -7.31 -1.05
N SER A 216 -10.56 -6.41 -1.95
CA SER A 216 -9.92 -6.10 -3.22
C SER A 216 -9.05 -4.83 -3.18
N ILE A 217 -9.00 -4.12 -2.04
CA ILE A 217 -8.24 -2.91 -1.77
C ILE A 217 -7.04 -3.25 -0.86
#